data_69e939670de002c213df2c97a67619e1
#
_entry.id   69e939670de002c213df2c97a67619e1
#
_cell.length_a   1.000
_cell.length_b   1.000
_cell.length_c   1.000
_cell.angle_alpha   90.00
_cell.angle_beta   90.00
_cell.angle_gamma   90.00
#
_symmetry.space_group_name_H-M   'P 1'
#
loop_
_entity.id
_entity.type
_entity.pdbx_description
1 polymer ?
#
loop_
_entity_poly.entity_id
_entity_poly.type
_entity_poly.pdbx_seq_one_letter_code
_entity_poly.pdbx_strand_id
1 'polypeptide(L)'
;MRANILCAGFGTRLRPFTYLKPKPLLNIGGYPLVERTIRQLHADGVTDIALVVGYKHECFNYLVDKYGVQLIVSAQYATANNYSSLQLVAHRLGDSLVIDGDTYIRRPVVPLVRPGVSQFICQQTQQGREWELITDAGDRVVAVRKDSPSG
;
A
#
# COMPACT_ATOMS: atom_id res chain seq x y z
N MET A 1 13.92 -10.07 0.55
CA MET A 1 12.60 -9.45 0.17
C MET A 1 12.55 -8.03 0.72
N ARG A 2 11.96 -7.10 0.00
CA ARG A 2 11.76 -5.69 0.37
C ARG A 2 10.29 -5.32 0.31
N ALA A 3 9.90 -4.14 0.85
CA ALA A 3 8.54 -3.66 0.75
C ALA A 3 8.48 -2.21 0.24
N ASN A 4 7.47 -1.91 -0.58
CA ASN A 4 7.18 -0.59 -1.08
C ASN A 4 5.73 -0.24 -0.68
N ILE A 5 5.54 0.78 0.15
CA ILE A 5 4.21 1.16 0.65
C ILE A 5 3.79 2.47 -0.02
N LEU A 6 2.65 2.45 -0.71
CA LEU A 6 2.13 3.59 -1.46
C LEU A 6 1.26 4.48 -0.56
N CYS A 7 1.76 5.67 -0.20
CA CYS A 7 1.17 6.59 0.76
C CYS A 7 0.93 8.00 0.20
N ALA A 8 0.95 8.18 -1.13
CA ALA A 8 1.00 9.52 -1.73
C ALA A 8 -0.35 10.25 -1.81
N GLY A 9 -1.48 9.52 -1.71
CA GLY A 9 -2.82 10.03 -1.98
C GLY A 9 -3.38 11.02 -0.97
N PHE A 10 -4.32 11.87 -1.41
CA PHE A 10 -5.00 12.90 -0.59
C PHE A 10 -5.93 12.34 0.49
N GLY A 11 -6.49 11.15 0.30
CA GLY A 11 -7.49 10.59 1.22
C GLY A 11 -8.78 11.40 1.30
N THR A 12 -9.24 12.00 0.19
CA THR A 12 -10.36 12.95 0.12
C THR A 12 -11.67 12.43 0.70
N ARG A 13 -11.93 11.12 0.57
CA ARG A 13 -13.13 10.46 1.13
C ARG A 13 -13.19 10.48 2.66
N LEU A 14 -12.05 10.72 3.34
CA LEU A 14 -11.97 10.79 4.80
C LEU A 14 -11.81 12.22 5.33
N ARG A 15 -12.15 13.24 4.54
CA ARG A 15 -12.25 14.62 5.04
C ARG A 15 -13.38 14.72 6.09
N PRO A 16 -13.23 15.51 7.16
CA PRO A 16 -12.16 16.49 7.43
C PRO A 16 -10.87 15.93 8.06
N PHE A 17 -10.83 14.66 8.49
CA PHE A 17 -9.67 14.08 9.19
C PHE A 17 -8.37 14.21 8.39
N THR A 18 -8.43 14.04 7.08
CA THR A 18 -7.25 14.11 6.20
C THR A 18 -6.80 15.55 5.91
N TYR A 19 -7.50 16.57 6.37
CA TYR A 19 -6.97 17.94 6.38
C TYR A 19 -5.82 18.12 7.37
N LEU A 20 -5.80 17.36 8.45
CA LEU A 20 -4.77 17.46 9.48
C LEU A 20 -3.61 16.47 9.22
N LYS A 21 -3.93 15.24 8.84
CA LYS A 21 -2.93 14.17 8.62
C LYS A 21 -3.26 13.35 7.37
N PRO A 22 -2.24 12.87 6.63
CA PRO A 22 -2.45 11.87 5.58
C PRO A 22 -3.19 10.64 6.07
N LYS A 23 -4.02 10.02 5.21
CA LYS A 23 -4.81 8.82 5.55
C LYS A 23 -3.97 7.70 6.19
N PRO A 24 -2.77 7.35 5.67
CA PRO A 24 -1.93 6.31 6.28
C PRO A 24 -1.45 6.62 7.70
N LEU A 25 -1.49 7.90 8.12
CA LEU A 25 -1.09 8.33 9.46
C LEU A 25 -2.27 8.45 10.44
N LEU A 26 -3.49 8.14 10.03
CA LEU A 26 -4.64 8.09 10.94
C LEU A 26 -4.50 6.90 11.90
N ASN A 27 -4.78 7.15 13.19
CA ASN A 27 -4.69 6.12 14.22
C ASN A 27 -5.87 5.14 14.09
N ILE A 28 -5.54 3.86 14.01
CA ILE A 28 -6.51 2.76 14.02
C ILE A 28 -5.99 1.70 15.00
N GLY A 29 -6.73 1.46 16.07
CA GLY A 29 -6.34 0.46 17.07
C GLY A 29 -5.04 0.83 17.82
N GLY A 30 -4.83 2.11 18.12
CA GLY A 30 -3.71 2.61 18.94
C GLY A 30 -2.45 3.01 18.16
N TYR A 31 -2.37 2.72 16.87
CA TYR A 31 -1.22 3.07 16.01
C TYR A 31 -1.66 3.74 14.71
N PRO A 32 -0.82 4.64 14.13
CA PRO A 32 -0.98 5.03 12.74
C PRO A 32 -1.00 3.80 11.83
N LEU A 33 -1.89 3.80 10.83
CA LEU A 33 -2.12 2.65 9.97
C LEU A 33 -0.83 2.14 9.30
N VAL A 34 -0.03 3.05 8.75
CA VAL A 34 1.26 2.71 8.13
C VAL A 34 2.28 2.18 9.14
N GLU A 35 2.31 2.71 10.36
CA GLU A 35 3.22 2.20 11.40
C GLU A 35 2.89 0.75 11.78
N ARG A 36 1.60 0.43 11.85
CA ARG A 36 1.16 -0.95 12.07
C ARG A 36 1.71 -1.87 10.99
N THR A 37 1.62 -1.48 9.71
CA THR A 37 2.14 -2.24 8.58
C THR A 37 3.67 -2.40 8.67
N ILE A 38 4.41 -1.32 8.95
CA ILE A 38 5.88 -1.35 9.12
C ILE A 38 6.27 -2.32 10.24
N ARG A 39 5.62 -2.21 11.40
CA ARG A 39 5.92 -3.09 12.56
C ARG A 39 5.67 -4.56 12.23
N GLN A 40 4.62 -4.87 11.49
CA GLN A 40 4.31 -6.23 11.06
C GLN A 40 5.36 -6.76 10.09
N LEU A 41 5.78 -5.93 9.11
CA LEU A 41 6.85 -6.27 8.17
C LEU A 41 8.18 -6.53 8.88
N HIS A 42 8.55 -5.69 9.86
CA HIS A 42 9.74 -5.88 10.68
C HIS A 42 9.68 -7.19 11.47
N ALA A 43 8.54 -7.51 12.06
CA ALA A 43 8.34 -8.77 12.79
C ALA A 43 8.51 -10.00 11.88
N ASP A 44 8.18 -9.85 10.61
CA ASP A 44 8.35 -10.87 9.57
C ASP A 44 9.75 -10.83 8.90
N GLY A 45 10.70 -10.02 9.41
CA GLY A 45 12.08 -9.93 8.93
C GLY A 45 12.27 -9.04 7.69
N VAL A 46 11.25 -8.29 7.26
CA VAL A 46 11.36 -7.34 6.14
C VAL A 46 11.74 -5.96 6.67
N THR A 47 13.01 -5.58 6.52
CA THR A 47 13.58 -4.31 7.02
C THR A 47 13.87 -3.28 5.93
N ASP A 48 14.03 -3.70 4.67
CA ASP A 48 14.20 -2.80 3.52
C ASP A 48 12.82 -2.31 3.06
N ILE A 49 12.35 -1.21 3.68
CA ILE A 49 11.03 -0.64 3.44
C ILE A 49 11.15 0.77 2.86
N ALA A 50 10.49 1.01 1.72
CA ALA A 50 10.31 2.34 1.14
C ALA A 50 8.84 2.78 1.23
N LEU A 51 8.61 4.04 1.61
CA LEU A 51 7.32 4.70 1.58
C LEU A 51 7.29 5.69 0.43
N VAL A 52 6.39 5.50 -0.53
CA VAL A 52 6.13 6.51 -1.55
C VAL A 52 5.11 7.49 -0.99
N VAL A 53 5.56 8.70 -0.70
CA VAL A 53 4.76 9.74 -0.02
C VAL A 53 4.50 10.91 -0.97
N GLY A 54 3.45 11.68 -0.73
CA GLY A 54 3.09 12.84 -1.56
C GLY A 54 2.38 13.90 -0.72
N TYR A 55 1.07 13.80 -0.58
CA TYR A 55 0.30 14.73 0.23
C TYR A 55 0.83 14.80 1.66
N LYS A 56 1.25 16.01 2.10
CA LYS A 56 1.83 16.27 3.43
C LYS A 56 2.96 15.29 3.78
N HIS A 57 3.86 15.07 2.82
CA HIS A 57 4.95 14.10 2.96
C HIS A 57 5.83 14.35 4.19
N GLU A 58 5.96 15.60 4.63
CA GLU A 58 6.71 16.01 5.82
C GLU A 58 6.21 15.32 7.11
N CYS A 59 4.91 14.95 7.15
CA CYS A 59 4.33 14.24 8.30
C CYS A 59 4.90 12.83 8.48
N PHE A 60 5.58 12.28 7.48
CA PHE A 60 6.17 10.93 7.53
C PHE A 60 7.63 10.92 8.00
N ASN A 61 8.29 12.09 8.11
CA ASN A 61 9.74 12.17 8.40
C ASN A 61 10.15 11.39 9.66
N TYR A 62 9.35 11.43 10.72
CA TYR A 62 9.64 10.71 11.96
C TYR A 62 9.75 9.18 11.79
N LEU A 63 9.18 8.62 10.73
CA LEU A 63 9.25 7.19 10.44
C LEU A 63 10.65 6.76 10.01
N VAL A 64 11.42 7.68 9.42
CA VAL A 64 12.83 7.43 9.05
C VAL A 64 13.63 7.13 10.29
N ASP A 65 13.59 8.01 11.29
CA ASP A 65 14.36 7.85 12.52
C ASP A 65 13.85 6.67 13.37
N LYS A 66 12.52 6.49 13.37
CA LYS A 66 11.88 5.49 14.23
C LYS A 66 12.00 4.06 13.71
N TYR A 67 11.97 3.87 12.40
CA TYR A 67 11.87 2.55 11.77
C TYR A 67 12.93 2.28 10.69
N GLY A 68 13.79 3.23 10.36
CA GLY A 68 14.78 3.08 9.32
C GLY A 68 14.20 2.97 7.90
N VAL A 69 12.98 3.46 7.67
CA VAL A 69 12.35 3.41 6.35
C VAL A 69 12.89 4.50 5.43
N GLN A 70 12.87 4.26 4.12
CA GLN A 70 13.20 5.24 3.11
C GLN A 70 11.94 5.99 2.66
N LEU A 71 11.99 7.34 2.59
CA LEU A 71 10.94 8.14 1.98
C LEU A 71 11.27 8.45 0.52
N ILE A 72 10.32 8.22 -0.38
CA ILE A 72 10.40 8.58 -1.80
C ILE A 72 9.26 9.54 -2.09
N VAL A 73 9.59 10.81 -2.36
CA VAL A 73 8.57 11.84 -2.55
C VAL A 73 8.07 11.82 -4.00
N SER A 74 6.76 11.65 -4.15
CA SER A 74 6.07 11.78 -5.44
C SER A 74 5.69 13.24 -5.67
N ALA A 75 6.40 13.94 -6.54
CA ALA A 75 6.07 15.32 -6.89
C ALA A 75 4.73 15.44 -7.66
N GLN A 76 4.29 14.37 -8.30
CA GLN A 76 3.09 14.35 -9.13
C GLN A 76 1.85 13.76 -8.43
N TYR A 77 1.87 13.60 -7.10
CA TYR A 77 0.78 12.99 -6.33
C TYR A 77 -0.60 13.64 -6.54
N ALA A 78 -0.61 14.93 -6.92
CA ALA A 78 -1.85 15.69 -7.10
C ALA A 78 -2.55 15.41 -8.44
N THR A 79 -1.81 15.02 -9.47
CA THR A 79 -2.29 14.89 -10.85
C THR A 79 -2.22 13.46 -11.38
N ALA A 80 -1.45 12.60 -10.71
CA ALA A 80 -1.20 11.24 -11.14
C ALA A 80 -1.86 10.21 -10.19
N ASN A 81 -2.07 9.01 -10.69
CA ASN A 81 -2.65 7.90 -9.94
C ASN A 81 -1.56 7.02 -9.28
N ASN A 82 -1.97 5.91 -8.65
CA ASN A 82 -1.04 4.96 -8.01
C ASN A 82 0.03 4.40 -8.96
N TYR A 83 -0.21 4.39 -10.27
CA TYR A 83 0.76 3.94 -11.26
C TYR A 83 2.02 4.81 -11.26
N SER A 84 1.88 6.14 -11.14
CA SER A 84 3.05 7.03 -11.05
C SER A 84 3.85 6.83 -9.78
N SER A 85 3.19 6.53 -8.67
CA SER A 85 3.86 6.15 -7.42
C SER A 85 4.63 4.85 -7.58
N LEU A 86 4.06 3.87 -8.29
CA LEU A 86 4.71 2.60 -8.58
C LEU A 86 5.94 2.76 -9.49
N GLN A 87 5.89 3.69 -10.46
CA GLN A 87 7.02 3.99 -11.33
C GLN A 87 8.24 4.49 -10.55
N LEU A 88 8.06 5.25 -9.48
CA LEU A 88 9.16 5.75 -8.64
C LEU A 88 9.93 4.62 -7.96
N VAL A 89 9.28 3.49 -7.72
CA VAL A 89 9.88 2.29 -7.10
C VAL A 89 10.07 1.14 -8.09
N ALA A 90 9.97 1.39 -9.40
CA ALA A 90 10.08 0.35 -10.43
C ALA A 90 11.39 -0.47 -10.31
N HIS A 91 12.50 0.20 -9.99
CA HIS A 91 13.81 -0.43 -9.76
C HIS A 91 13.85 -1.32 -8.49
N ARG A 92 12.85 -1.25 -7.63
CA ARG A 92 12.73 -2.01 -6.38
C ARG A 92 11.72 -3.15 -6.46
N LEU A 93 11.02 -3.33 -7.60
CA LEU A 93 9.91 -4.30 -7.73
C LEU A 93 10.36 -5.77 -7.79
N GLY A 94 11.63 -6.05 -8.09
CA GLY A 94 12.16 -7.42 -8.01
C GLY A 94 12.19 -7.91 -6.57
N ASP A 95 11.63 -9.09 -6.27
CA ASP A 95 11.51 -9.70 -4.93
C ASP A 95 10.98 -8.71 -3.88
N SER A 96 9.82 -8.14 -4.14
CA SER A 96 9.23 -7.12 -3.28
C SER A 96 7.73 -7.27 -3.07
N LEU A 97 7.26 -6.75 -1.92
CA LEU A 97 5.86 -6.48 -1.64
C LEU A 97 5.52 -5.05 -2.10
N VAL A 98 4.37 -4.88 -2.73
CA VAL A 98 3.73 -3.57 -2.95
C VAL A 98 2.46 -3.54 -2.11
N ILE A 99 2.36 -2.55 -1.24
CA ILE A 99 1.26 -2.45 -0.27
C ILE A 99 0.64 -1.06 -0.37
N ASP A 100 -0.68 -0.97 -0.46
CA ASP A 100 -1.38 0.30 -0.35
C ASP A 100 -1.36 0.77 1.12
N GLY A 101 -0.88 1.98 1.36
CA GLY A 101 -0.66 2.53 2.69
C GLY A 101 -1.93 2.79 3.49
N ASP A 102 -3.09 2.65 2.86
CA ASP A 102 -4.41 2.78 3.48
C ASP A 102 -5.10 1.43 3.76
N THR A 103 -4.38 0.33 3.56
CA THR A 103 -4.87 -1.02 3.84
C THR A 103 -4.65 -1.41 5.30
N TYR A 104 -5.70 -1.84 5.99
CA TYR A 104 -5.60 -2.40 7.33
C TYR A 104 -5.29 -3.90 7.26
N ILE A 105 -4.04 -4.26 7.49
CA ILE A 105 -3.57 -5.64 7.45
C ILE A 105 -3.81 -6.31 8.82
N ARG A 106 -4.68 -7.31 8.87
CA ARG A 106 -5.04 -8.04 10.11
C ARG A 106 -4.09 -9.19 10.44
N ARG A 107 -3.50 -9.80 9.42
CA ARG A 107 -2.62 -10.98 9.55
C ARG A 107 -1.33 -10.74 8.78
N PRO A 108 -0.21 -11.37 9.17
CA PRO A 108 1.02 -11.30 8.41
C PRO A 108 0.81 -11.69 6.95
N VAL A 109 1.36 -10.88 6.02
CA VAL A 109 1.25 -11.13 4.57
C VAL A 109 2.46 -11.87 4.02
N VAL A 110 3.63 -11.74 4.66
CA VAL A 110 4.87 -12.37 4.21
C VAL A 110 4.75 -13.89 4.11
N PRO A 111 4.12 -14.61 5.06
CA PRO A 111 3.90 -16.06 4.96
C PRO A 111 3.05 -16.51 3.77
N LEU A 112 2.30 -15.58 3.16
CA LEU A 112 1.46 -15.87 1.98
C LEU A 112 2.23 -15.73 0.66
N VAL A 113 3.44 -15.16 0.70
CA VAL A 113 4.25 -14.92 -0.50
C VAL A 113 4.88 -16.23 -0.99
N ARG A 114 4.68 -16.53 -2.27
CA ARG A 114 5.31 -17.66 -2.95
C ARG A 114 6.58 -17.17 -3.68
N PRO A 115 7.76 -17.71 -3.39
CA PRO A 115 8.99 -17.31 -4.05
C PRO A 115 8.93 -17.52 -5.56
N GLY A 116 9.48 -16.57 -6.32
CA GLY A 116 9.62 -16.67 -7.77
C GLY A 116 8.32 -16.46 -8.56
N VAL A 117 7.22 -16.09 -7.90
CA VAL A 117 5.92 -15.87 -8.55
C VAL A 117 5.40 -14.48 -8.21
N SER A 118 4.97 -13.72 -9.24
CA SER A 118 4.19 -12.51 -9.03
C SER A 118 2.76 -12.89 -8.66
N GLN A 119 2.26 -12.39 -7.53
CA GLN A 119 0.94 -12.73 -7.04
C GLN A 119 0.21 -11.52 -6.45
N PHE A 120 -1.12 -11.57 -6.48
CA PHE A 120 -1.98 -10.66 -5.73
C PHE A 120 -2.43 -11.33 -4.43
N ILE A 121 -2.40 -10.56 -3.33
CA ILE A 121 -2.98 -10.97 -2.06
C ILE A 121 -4.27 -10.16 -1.91
N CYS A 122 -5.41 -10.84 -2.00
CA CYS A 122 -6.72 -10.21 -1.99
C CYS A 122 -7.56 -10.74 -0.83
N GLN A 123 -8.57 -9.95 -0.45
CA GLN A 123 -9.65 -10.40 0.41
C GLN A 123 -10.87 -10.68 -0.46
N GLN A 124 -11.52 -11.84 -0.26
CA GLN A 124 -12.85 -12.05 -0.82
C GLN A 124 -13.85 -11.15 -0.09
N THR A 125 -14.65 -10.40 -0.83
CA THR A 125 -15.76 -9.60 -0.29
C THR A 125 -17.03 -9.94 -1.06
N GLN A 126 -18.15 -9.97 -0.34
CA GLN A 126 -19.46 -10.19 -0.94
C GLN A 126 -20.19 -8.88 -1.29
N GLN A 127 -19.64 -7.74 -0.88
CA GLN A 127 -20.27 -6.42 -1.08
C GLN A 127 -19.24 -5.41 -1.59
N GLY A 128 -19.64 -4.59 -2.58
CA GLY A 128 -18.88 -3.43 -3.05
C GLY A 128 -17.59 -3.79 -3.78
N ARG A 129 -17.70 -4.27 -5.00
CA ARG A 129 -16.54 -4.58 -5.86
C ARG A 129 -16.09 -3.32 -6.58
N GLU A 130 -14.91 -2.79 -6.24
CA GLU A 130 -14.26 -1.75 -7.09
C GLU A 130 -13.47 -2.40 -8.24
N TRP A 131 -12.85 -3.56 -7.97
CA TRP A 131 -12.03 -4.32 -8.91
C TRP A 131 -12.21 -5.81 -8.69
N GLU A 132 -12.34 -6.56 -9.77
CA GLU A 132 -12.44 -8.01 -9.79
C GLU A 132 -11.24 -8.60 -10.52
N LEU A 133 -10.55 -9.54 -9.88
CA LEU A 133 -9.54 -10.37 -10.54
C LEU A 133 -10.21 -11.61 -11.10
N ILE A 134 -10.06 -11.82 -12.40
CA ILE A 134 -10.54 -13.03 -13.08
C ILE A 134 -9.36 -13.98 -13.18
N THR A 135 -9.52 -15.19 -12.63
CA THR A 135 -8.48 -16.22 -12.63
C THR A 135 -8.89 -17.43 -13.47
N ASP A 136 -7.90 -18.14 -14.01
CA ASP A 136 -8.09 -19.45 -14.60
C ASP A 136 -8.13 -20.58 -13.52
N ALA A 137 -8.24 -21.83 -13.96
CA ALA A 137 -8.28 -23.00 -13.07
C ALA A 137 -6.98 -23.21 -12.25
N GLY A 138 -5.89 -22.55 -12.59
CA GLY A 138 -4.62 -22.57 -11.88
C GLY A 138 -4.37 -21.33 -10.99
N ASP A 139 -5.43 -20.57 -10.68
CA ASP A 139 -5.38 -19.30 -9.93
C ASP A 139 -4.51 -18.21 -10.58
N ARG A 140 -4.24 -18.29 -11.90
CA ARG A 140 -3.51 -17.25 -12.62
C ARG A 140 -4.46 -16.15 -13.03
N VAL A 141 -4.11 -14.89 -12.74
CA VAL A 141 -4.90 -13.73 -13.16
C VAL A 141 -4.85 -13.62 -14.68
N VAL A 142 -5.99 -13.77 -15.34
CA VAL A 142 -6.15 -13.65 -16.80
C VAL A 142 -6.81 -12.35 -17.22
N ALA A 143 -7.54 -11.68 -16.32
CA ALA A 143 -8.10 -10.37 -16.55
C ALA A 143 -8.36 -9.61 -15.24
N VAL A 144 -8.47 -8.29 -15.36
CA VAL A 144 -8.91 -7.40 -14.30
C VAL A 144 -10.14 -6.64 -14.81
N ARG A 145 -11.24 -6.68 -14.08
CA ARG A 145 -12.46 -5.95 -14.40
C ARG A 145 -12.72 -4.88 -13.34
N LYS A 146 -13.08 -3.70 -13.79
CA LYS A 146 -13.61 -2.67 -12.92
C LYS A 146 -15.14 -2.74 -12.98
N ASP A 147 -15.80 -2.88 -11.83
CA ASP A 147 -17.26 -2.75 -11.79
C ASP A 147 -17.64 -1.34 -12.23
N SER A 148 -18.42 -1.24 -13.28
CA SER A 148 -19.14 -0.01 -13.57
C SER A 148 -20.17 0.17 -12.45
N PRO A 149 -20.32 1.34 -11.84
CA PRO A 149 -21.45 1.59 -10.97
C PRO A 149 -22.70 1.30 -11.78
N SER A 150 -23.48 0.31 -11.34
CA SER A 150 -24.82 0.09 -11.85
C SER A 150 -25.57 1.39 -11.71
N GLY A 151 -25.89 2.01 -12.86
CA GLY A 151 -26.63 3.27 -12.96
C GLY A 151 -28.01 3.20 -12.31
#